data_f28a48d676562ddbadb927485160de91
#
_entry.id   f28a48d676562ddbadb927485160de91
#
_cell.length_a   1.000
_cell.length_b   1.000
_cell.length_c   1.000
_cell.angle_alpha   90.00
_cell.angle_beta   90.00
_cell.angle_gamma   90.00
#
_symmetry.space_group_name_H-M   'P 1'
#
loop_
_entity.id
_entity.type
_entity.pdbx_description
1 polymer ?
#
loop_
_entity_poly.entity_id
_entity_poly.type
_entity_poly.pdbx_seq_one_letter_code
_entity_poly.pdbx_strand_id
1 'polypeptide(L)'
;MKPAAFLFDLDGTLVDTEEAWAGAIVDFLAECGVDMTVERILPSIVGRNWLDINRSLHQRFPEIGDTTVEDDSRRLRKFFDARVVDPSTMIISESVEFLKRVSAKAPVAIVSGSPRADIEKAARMMGIDGLVEFSLGAGDYAKGKPDPSSYLAAAGRFGVDPVSCVVIEDSEVGVAAGVAAGMRVIALDRKEGRDNDFSGAWRIVGSLDEIDVEREFE
;
A
#
# COMPACT_ATOMS: atom_id res chain seq x y z
N MET A 1 -15.55 14.61 14.49
CA MET A 1 -16.37 14.70 13.24
C MET A 1 -16.46 13.30 12.66
N LYS A 2 -17.67 12.80 12.48
CA LYS A 2 -17.93 11.46 11.95
C LYS A 2 -17.38 11.32 10.53
N PRO A 3 -16.54 10.30 10.23
CA PRO A 3 -16.04 10.06 8.88
C PRO A 3 -17.20 9.74 7.91
N ALA A 4 -17.09 10.26 6.68
CA ALA A 4 -17.98 9.88 5.59
C ALA A 4 -17.51 8.63 4.85
N ALA A 5 -16.19 8.34 4.87
CA ALA A 5 -15.60 7.13 4.33
C ALA A 5 -14.22 6.85 4.96
N PHE A 6 -13.82 5.58 4.94
CA PHE A 6 -12.47 5.13 5.27
C PHE A 6 -11.79 4.59 4.01
N LEU A 7 -10.55 5.03 3.77
CA LEU A 7 -9.75 4.66 2.61
C LEU A 7 -8.47 3.96 3.10
N PHE A 8 -8.34 2.69 2.81
CA PHE A 8 -7.19 1.90 3.23
C PHE A 8 -6.20 1.75 2.08
N ASP A 9 -4.93 1.96 2.35
CA ASP A 9 -3.90 1.36 1.51
C ASP A 9 -3.88 -0.17 1.68
N LEU A 10 -3.18 -0.87 0.81
CA LEU A 10 -3.08 -2.33 0.84
C LEU A 10 -1.73 -2.80 1.35
N ASP A 11 -0.67 -2.47 0.59
CA ASP A 11 0.66 -3.05 0.76
C ASP A 11 1.42 -2.36 1.92
N GLY A 12 1.70 -3.07 3.01
CA GLY A 12 2.24 -2.53 4.25
C GLY A 12 1.16 -2.10 5.25
N THR A 13 -0.09 -1.91 4.80
CA THR A 13 -1.23 -1.51 5.63
C THR A 13 -2.14 -2.69 5.99
N LEU A 14 -2.65 -3.44 5.02
CA LEU A 14 -3.52 -4.61 5.21
C LEU A 14 -2.76 -5.93 5.01
N VAL A 15 -1.73 -5.93 4.17
CA VAL A 15 -0.86 -7.08 3.89
C VAL A 15 0.60 -6.65 3.91
N ASP A 16 1.46 -7.42 4.57
CA ASP A 16 2.91 -7.21 4.59
C ASP A 16 3.57 -7.98 3.42
N THR A 17 3.72 -7.28 2.30
CA THR A 17 4.29 -7.84 1.07
C THR A 17 5.75 -7.46 0.84
N GLU A 18 6.34 -6.61 1.69
CA GLU A 18 7.64 -5.98 1.43
C GLU A 18 8.78 -6.99 1.31
N GLU A 19 8.89 -7.93 2.26
CA GLU A 19 9.95 -8.95 2.21
C GLU A 19 9.79 -9.88 1.01
N ALA A 20 8.54 -10.22 0.65
CA ALA A 20 8.27 -11.06 -0.51
C ALA A 20 8.69 -10.36 -1.82
N TRP A 21 8.37 -9.07 -1.97
CA TRP A 21 8.81 -8.28 -3.11
C TRP A 21 10.32 -8.07 -3.12
N ALA A 22 10.94 -7.77 -1.97
CA ALA A 22 12.39 -7.66 -1.87
C ALA A 22 13.08 -8.96 -2.30
N GLY A 23 12.58 -10.10 -1.84
CA GLY A 23 13.06 -11.41 -2.25
C GLY A 23 12.87 -11.68 -3.74
N ALA A 24 11.74 -11.33 -4.32
CA ALA A 24 11.48 -11.46 -5.76
C ALA A 24 12.46 -10.60 -6.59
N ILE A 25 12.78 -9.39 -6.12
CA ILE A 25 13.78 -8.52 -6.76
C ILE A 25 15.19 -9.14 -6.67
N VAL A 26 15.53 -9.76 -5.54
CA VAL A 26 16.80 -10.47 -5.38
C VAL A 26 16.92 -11.63 -6.38
N ASP A 27 15.88 -12.44 -6.54
CA ASP A 27 15.87 -13.54 -7.52
C ASP A 27 15.95 -13.03 -8.96
N PHE A 28 15.25 -11.96 -9.27
CA PHE A 28 15.32 -11.29 -10.56
C PHE A 28 16.74 -10.78 -10.86
N LEU A 29 17.39 -10.13 -9.89
CA LEU A 29 18.75 -9.66 -10.02
C LEU A 29 19.75 -10.82 -10.16
N ALA A 30 19.54 -11.90 -9.42
CA ALA A 30 20.37 -13.11 -9.55
C ALA A 30 20.26 -13.75 -10.94
N GLU A 31 19.06 -13.78 -11.55
CA GLU A 31 18.86 -14.21 -12.94
C GLU A 31 19.66 -13.32 -13.93
N CYS A 32 19.85 -12.04 -13.61
CA CYS A 32 20.66 -11.10 -14.38
C CYS A 32 22.17 -11.18 -14.05
N GLY A 33 22.58 -12.07 -13.15
CA GLY A 33 24.00 -12.22 -12.74
C GLY A 33 24.45 -11.25 -11.65
N VAL A 34 23.53 -10.56 -10.98
CA VAL A 34 23.82 -9.60 -9.90
C VAL A 34 23.62 -10.29 -8.54
N ASP A 35 24.68 -10.28 -7.71
CA ASP A 35 24.63 -10.77 -6.33
C ASP A 35 24.05 -9.69 -5.39
N MET A 36 22.86 -9.94 -4.83
CA MET A 36 22.13 -9.03 -3.95
C MET A 36 21.49 -9.81 -2.81
N THR A 37 21.27 -9.14 -1.66
CA THR A 37 20.51 -9.71 -0.55
C THR A 37 19.27 -8.87 -0.23
N VAL A 38 18.29 -9.47 0.46
CA VAL A 38 17.05 -8.80 0.87
C VAL A 38 17.38 -7.58 1.74
N GLU A 39 18.29 -7.72 2.71
CA GLU A 39 18.65 -6.65 3.65
C GLU A 39 19.27 -5.43 2.92
N ARG A 40 19.96 -5.68 1.81
CA ARG A 40 20.61 -4.61 1.03
C ARG A 40 19.66 -3.92 0.06
N ILE A 41 18.65 -4.62 -0.47
CA ILE A 41 17.72 -4.05 -1.44
C ILE A 41 16.50 -3.41 -0.77
N LEU A 42 16.03 -3.97 0.34
CA LEU A 42 14.82 -3.56 1.04
C LEU A 42 14.74 -2.04 1.29
N PRO A 43 15.78 -1.36 1.81
CA PRO A 43 15.71 0.09 2.05
C PRO A 43 15.51 0.92 0.78
N SER A 44 15.81 0.37 -0.38
CA SER A 44 15.68 1.08 -1.67
C SER A 44 14.34 0.89 -2.37
N ILE A 45 13.48 0.01 -1.84
CA ILE A 45 12.19 -0.32 -2.46
C ILE A 45 10.99 0.04 -1.59
N VAL A 46 11.19 0.07 -0.27
CA VAL A 46 10.13 0.36 0.69
C VAL A 46 9.49 1.71 0.43
N GLY A 47 8.15 1.75 0.46
CA GLY A 47 7.37 2.97 0.28
C GLY A 47 7.46 3.59 -1.13
N ARG A 48 8.06 2.91 -2.10
CA ARG A 48 8.22 3.43 -3.47
C ARG A 48 7.30 2.69 -4.45
N ASN A 49 6.83 3.40 -5.46
CA ASN A 49 6.09 2.78 -6.55
C ASN A 49 7.01 1.97 -7.47
N TRP A 50 6.42 0.99 -8.16
CA TRP A 50 7.18 0.08 -9.02
C TRP A 50 7.96 0.78 -10.16
N LEU A 51 7.41 1.83 -10.76
CA LEU A 51 8.09 2.55 -11.84
C LEU A 51 9.42 3.18 -11.37
N ASP A 52 9.42 3.76 -10.17
CA ASP A 52 10.62 4.36 -9.60
C ASP A 52 11.62 3.31 -9.13
N ILE A 53 11.12 2.19 -8.59
CA ILE A 53 11.96 1.03 -8.26
C ILE A 53 12.62 0.49 -9.53
N ASN A 54 11.86 0.19 -10.57
CA ASN A 54 12.38 -0.34 -11.84
C ASN A 54 13.42 0.59 -12.46
N ARG A 55 13.14 1.89 -12.55
CA ARG A 55 14.10 2.88 -13.05
C ARG A 55 15.39 2.89 -12.22
N SER A 56 15.30 2.83 -10.91
CA SER A 56 16.44 2.79 -10.00
C SER A 56 17.25 1.51 -10.16
N LEU A 57 16.60 0.36 -10.37
CA LEU A 57 17.25 -0.92 -10.61
C LEU A 57 18.09 -0.89 -11.92
N HIS A 58 17.50 -0.39 -13.02
CA HIS A 58 18.20 -0.25 -14.30
C HIS A 58 19.39 0.73 -14.22
N GLN A 59 19.24 1.84 -13.49
CA GLN A 59 20.35 2.77 -13.27
C GLN A 59 21.51 2.16 -12.47
N ARG A 60 21.18 1.31 -11.50
CA ARG A 60 22.16 0.71 -10.59
C ARG A 60 22.77 -0.58 -11.13
N PHE A 61 22.04 -1.33 -11.92
CA PHE A 61 22.41 -2.66 -12.40
C PHE A 61 22.24 -2.76 -13.93
N PRO A 62 23.27 -2.33 -14.71
CA PRO A 62 23.23 -2.44 -16.16
C PRO A 62 23.09 -3.88 -16.69
N GLU A 63 23.38 -4.86 -15.84
CA GLU A 63 23.25 -6.30 -16.13
C GLU A 63 21.79 -6.72 -16.40
N ILE A 64 20.81 -5.94 -15.95
CA ILE A 64 19.38 -6.16 -16.27
C ILE A 64 19.16 -6.10 -17.80
N GLY A 65 19.95 -5.28 -18.49
CA GLY A 65 19.86 -5.12 -19.93
C GLY A 65 18.75 -4.15 -20.35
N ASP A 66 18.49 -4.11 -21.65
CA ASP A 66 17.49 -3.21 -22.24
C ASP A 66 16.12 -3.91 -22.31
N THR A 67 15.45 -3.95 -21.14
CA THR A 67 14.11 -4.56 -20.99
C THR A 67 13.06 -3.49 -20.71
N THR A 68 11.79 -3.80 -20.99
CA THR A 68 10.69 -2.90 -20.67
C THR A 68 10.20 -3.08 -19.23
N VAL A 69 9.55 -2.06 -18.66
CA VAL A 69 8.92 -2.15 -17.34
C VAL A 69 7.91 -3.30 -17.28
N GLU A 70 7.18 -3.55 -18.38
CA GLU A 70 6.21 -4.63 -18.50
C GLU A 70 6.86 -6.01 -18.48
N ASP A 71 8.02 -6.17 -19.13
CA ASP A 71 8.77 -7.42 -19.14
C ASP A 71 9.33 -7.73 -17.76
N ASP A 72 9.91 -6.72 -17.09
CA ASP A 72 10.42 -6.86 -15.73
C ASP A 72 9.31 -7.14 -14.74
N SER A 73 8.17 -6.46 -14.84
CA SER A 73 6.99 -6.72 -14.01
C SER A 73 6.52 -8.17 -14.14
N ARG A 74 6.52 -8.71 -15.36
CA ARG A 74 6.12 -10.09 -15.63
C ARG A 74 7.12 -11.11 -15.04
N ARG A 75 8.42 -10.83 -15.13
CA ARG A 75 9.48 -11.66 -14.53
C ARG A 75 9.41 -11.63 -13.01
N LEU A 76 9.30 -10.44 -12.43
CA LEU A 76 9.17 -10.25 -10.98
C LEU A 76 7.94 -10.95 -10.41
N ARG A 77 6.80 -10.88 -11.10
CA ARG A 77 5.58 -11.58 -10.66
C ARG A 77 5.81 -13.08 -10.52
N LYS A 78 6.56 -13.72 -11.43
CA LYS A 78 6.88 -15.15 -11.33
C LYS A 78 7.71 -15.49 -10.08
N PHE A 79 8.69 -14.65 -9.76
CA PHE A 79 9.50 -14.83 -8.56
C PHE A 79 8.69 -14.59 -7.29
N PHE A 80 7.84 -13.55 -7.29
CA PHE A 80 6.93 -13.28 -6.18
C PHE A 80 5.98 -14.46 -5.92
N ASP A 81 5.30 -14.94 -6.96
CA ASP A 81 4.36 -16.06 -6.85
C ASP A 81 5.06 -17.35 -6.40
N ALA A 82 6.32 -17.57 -6.78
CA ALA A 82 7.11 -18.71 -6.32
C ALA A 82 7.51 -18.62 -4.83
N ARG A 83 7.67 -17.40 -4.29
CA ARG A 83 8.01 -17.18 -2.88
C ARG A 83 6.80 -17.22 -1.96
N VAL A 84 5.67 -16.79 -2.44
CA VAL A 84 4.44 -16.70 -1.65
C VAL A 84 3.67 -18.01 -1.73
N VAL A 85 4.09 -18.98 -0.91
CA VAL A 85 3.45 -20.31 -0.83
C VAL A 85 2.07 -20.20 -0.17
N ASP A 86 1.98 -19.44 0.92
CA ASP A 86 0.72 -19.16 1.63
C ASP A 86 0.54 -17.64 1.80
N PRO A 87 -0.24 -16.99 0.93
CA PRO A 87 -0.48 -15.57 1.03
C PRO A 87 -1.16 -15.12 2.33
N SER A 88 -1.83 -16.03 3.06
CA SER A 88 -2.51 -15.69 4.31
C SER A 88 -1.55 -15.27 5.42
N THR A 89 -0.28 -15.72 5.34
CA THR A 89 0.77 -15.36 6.32
C THR A 89 1.17 -13.89 6.26
N MET A 90 0.86 -13.22 5.15
CA MET A 90 1.12 -11.79 4.97
C MET A 90 0.00 -10.88 5.52
N ILE A 91 -1.12 -11.45 5.98
CA ILE A 91 -2.25 -10.66 6.48
C ILE A 91 -1.84 -9.94 7.78
N ILE A 92 -2.02 -8.62 7.79
CA ILE A 92 -1.87 -7.81 8.99
C ILE A 92 -3.20 -7.83 9.75
N SER A 93 -3.35 -8.81 10.63
CA SER A 93 -4.62 -9.14 11.27
C SER A 93 -5.23 -7.96 12.02
N GLU A 94 -4.43 -7.17 12.75
CA GLU A 94 -4.91 -5.99 13.47
C GLU A 94 -5.54 -4.94 12.55
N SER A 95 -4.97 -4.74 11.35
CA SER A 95 -5.52 -3.81 10.36
C SER A 95 -6.81 -4.30 9.75
N VAL A 96 -6.90 -5.61 9.49
CA VAL A 96 -8.14 -6.24 9.01
C VAL A 96 -9.24 -6.11 10.06
N GLU A 97 -8.94 -6.35 11.34
CA GLU A 97 -9.91 -6.19 12.42
C GLU A 97 -10.33 -4.72 12.59
N PHE A 98 -9.40 -3.78 12.44
CA PHE A 98 -9.73 -2.36 12.44
C PHE A 98 -10.67 -2.00 11.29
N LEU A 99 -10.39 -2.48 10.06
CA LEU A 99 -11.25 -2.28 8.90
C LEU A 99 -12.68 -2.80 9.19
N LYS A 100 -12.83 -3.99 9.76
CA LYS A 100 -14.12 -4.56 10.13
C LYS A 100 -14.86 -3.67 11.13
N ARG A 101 -14.17 -3.11 12.13
CA ARG A 101 -14.76 -2.20 13.11
C ARG A 101 -15.27 -0.91 12.46
N VAL A 102 -14.45 -0.29 11.61
CA VAL A 102 -14.83 1.00 10.98
C VAL A 102 -15.84 0.83 9.85
N SER A 103 -15.92 -0.33 9.19
CA SER A 103 -16.92 -0.61 8.16
C SER A 103 -18.37 -0.59 8.71
N ALA A 104 -18.52 -0.80 10.02
CA ALA A 104 -19.82 -0.63 10.69
C ALA A 104 -20.20 0.86 10.90
N LYS A 105 -19.27 1.80 10.72
CA LYS A 105 -19.49 3.23 10.95
C LYS A 105 -19.65 4.02 9.66
N ALA A 106 -18.88 3.68 8.61
CA ALA A 106 -18.91 4.35 7.33
C ALA A 106 -18.38 3.40 6.22
N PRO A 107 -18.71 3.67 4.94
CA PRO A 107 -18.25 2.86 3.82
C PRO A 107 -16.71 2.86 3.73
N VAL A 108 -16.18 1.74 3.23
CA VAL A 108 -14.74 1.47 3.12
C VAL A 108 -14.35 1.23 1.67
N ALA A 109 -13.21 1.77 1.25
CA ALA A 109 -12.57 1.43 -0.01
C ALA A 109 -11.08 1.11 0.20
N ILE A 110 -10.50 0.31 -0.71
CA ILE A 110 -9.05 0.08 -0.77
C ILE A 110 -8.48 0.89 -1.94
N VAL A 111 -7.37 1.60 -1.69
CA VAL A 111 -6.70 2.48 -2.66
C VAL A 111 -5.20 2.18 -2.68
N SER A 112 -4.74 1.42 -3.66
CA SER A 112 -3.37 0.92 -3.75
C SER A 112 -2.73 1.19 -5.11
N GLY A 113 -1.41 1.22 -5.15
CA GLY A 113 -0.62 1.20 -6.39
C GLY A 113 -0.59 -0.16 -7.11
N SER A 114 -1.14 -1.19 -6.49
CA SER A 114 -1.24 -2.53 -7.07
C SER A 114 -2.35 -2.64 -8.13
N PRO A 115 -2.28 -3.59 -9.08
CA PRO A 115 -3.37 -3.85 -10.01
C PRO A 115 -4.68 -4.20 -9.27
N ARG A 116 -5.82 -3.71 -9.76
CA ARG A 116 -7.13 -3.94 -9.12
C ARG A 116 -7.42 -5.43 -8.86
N ALA A 117 -7.08 -6.31 -9.80
CA ALA A 117 -7.29 -7.75 -9.65
C ALA A 117 -6.54 -8.34 -8.44
N ASP A 118 -5.33 -7.83 -8.14
CA ASP A 118 -4.55 -8.24 -6.98
C ASP A 118 -5.18 -7.73 -5.68
N ILE A 119 -5.69 -6.50 -5.65
CA ILE A 119 -6.40 -5.93 -4.51
C ILE A 119 -7.66 -6.76 -4.18
N GLU A 120 -8.46 -7.09 -5.20
CA GLU A 120 -9.67 -7.90 -5.03
C GLU A 120 -9.34 -9.34 -4.57
N LYS A 121 -8.24 -9.92 -5.06
CA LYS A 121 -7.74 -11.22 -4.59
C LYS A 121 -7.34 -11.14 -3.12
N ALA A 122 -6.62 -10.11 -2.71
CA ALA A 122 -6.23 -9.88 -1.32
C ALA A 122 -7.46 -9.67 -0.42
N ALA A 123 -8.44 -8.87 -0.84
CA ALA A 123 -9.67 -8.64 -0.09
C ALA A 123 -10.45 -9.94 0.16
N ARG A 124 -10.57 -10.80 -0.85
CA ARG A 124 -11.17 -12.15 -0.69
C ARG A 124 -10.37 -13.03 0.27
N MET A 125 -9.05 -13.04 0.17
CA MET A 125 -8.18 -13.80 1.06
C MET A 125 -8.32 -13.36 2.53
N MET A 126 -8.49 -12.06 2.76
CA MET A 126 -8.73 -11.47 4.09
C MET A 126 -10.17 -11.62 4.58
N GLY A 127 -11.11 -12.09 3.74
CA GLY A 127 -12.53 -12.20 4.06
C GLY A 127 -13.23 -10.85 4.29
N ILE A 128 -12.75 -9.80 3.60
CA ILE A 128 -13.30 -8.43 3.70
C ILE A 128 -13.93 -7.92 2.40
N ASP A 129 -13.97 -8.75 1.36
CA ASP A 129 -14.53 -8.39 0.04
C ASP A 129 -16.01 -7.95 0.13
N GLY A 130 -16.78 -8.48 1.08
CA GLY A 130 -18.15 -8.06 1.36
C GLY A 130 -18.29 -6.77 2.19
N LEU A 131 -17.18 -6.22 2.71
CA LEU A 131 -17.13 -4.99 3.51
C LEU A 131 -16.57 -3.79 2.72
N VAL A 132 -15.85 -4.07 1.63
CA VAL A 132 -15.23 -3.07 0.78
C VAL A 132 -16.16 -2.72 -0.39
N GLU A 133 -16.62 -1.47 -0.45
CA GLU A 133 -17.54 -1.00 -1.50
C GLU A 133 -16.91 -1.04 -2.88
N PHE A 134 -15.63 -0.69 -2.97
CA PHE A 134 -14.82 -0.78 -4.18
C PHE A 134 -13.32 -0.72 -3.88
N SER A 135 -12.54 -1.11 -4.88
CA SER A 135 -11.09 -0.93 -4.89
C SER A 135 -10.68 -0.02 -6.03
N LEU A 136 -9.66 0.83 -5.81
CA LEU A 136 -8.95 1.58 -6.83
C LEU A 136 -7.50 1.09 -6.89
N GLY A 137 -7.09 0.65 -8.06
CA GLY A 137 -5.74 0.18 -8.32
C GLY A 137 -5.01 1.02 -9.37
N ALA A 138 -3.81 0.60 -9.75
CA ALA A 138 -3.05 1.21 -10.83
C ALA A 138 -3.91 1.31 -12.11
N GLY A 139 -3.98 2.51 -12.69
CA GLY A 139 -4.79 2.81 -13.88
C GLY A 139 -6.20 3.36 -13.60
N ASP A 140 -6.69 3.34 -12.35
CA ASP A 140 -8.00 3.89 -11.98
C ASP A 140 -7.94 5.39 -11.66
N TYR A 141 -6.75 5.98 -11.57
CA TYR A 141 -6.49 7.38 -11.26
C TYR A 141 -5.32 7.93 -12.09
N ALA A 142 -5.25 9.27 -12.21
CA ALA A 142 -4.34 9.91 -13.15
C ALA A 142 -2.85 9.79 -12.77
N LYS A 143 -2.54 9.89 -11.46
CA LYS A 143 -1.16 9.83 -10.94
C LYS A 143 -1.13 9.04 -9.64
N GLY A 144 -0.03 8.30 -9.43
CA GLY A 144 0.22 7.55 -8.19
C GLY A 144 0.68 8.47 -7.05
N LYS A 145 0.62 7.94 -5.83
CA LYS A 145 1.16 8.57 -4.61
C LYS A 145 2.62 9.01 -4.84
N PRO A 146 3.04 10.19 -4.41
CA PRO A 146 2.41 11.10 -3.43
C PRO A 146 1.38 12.09 -4.03
N ASP A 147 1.03 11.99 -5.32
CA ASP A 147 -0.04 12.82 -5.89
C ASP A 147 -1.39 12.44 -5.26
N PRO A 148 -2.26 13.41 -4.90
CA PRO A 148 -3.53 13.13 -4.23
C PRO A 148 -4.59 12.46 -5.11
N SER A 149 -4.33 12.28 -6.41
CA SER A 149 -5.31 11.82 -7.42
C SER A 149 -6.02 10.53 -7.02
N SER A 150 -5.32 9.56 -6.40
CA SER A 150 -5.88 8.28 -6.01
C SER A 150 -6.94 8.43 -4.92
N TYR A 151 -6.65 9.19 -3.87
CA TYR A 151 -7.55 9.43 -2.76
C TYR A 151 -8.70 10.37 -3.14
N LEU A 152 -8.43 11.41 -3.95
CA LEU A 152 -9.49 12.27 -4.50
C LEU A 152 -10.45 11.50 -5.40
N ALA A 153 -9.95 10.56 -6.20
CA ALA A 153 -10.80 9.68 -7.01
C ALA A 153 -11.71 8.81 -6.13
N ALA A 154 -11.18 8.29 -5.00
CA ALA A 154 -11.98 7.50 -4.06
C ALA A 154 -13.09 8.35 -3.39
N ALA A 155 -12.77 9.55 -2.91
CA ALA A 155 -13.76 10.47 -2.33
C ALA A 155 -14.83 10.86 -3.37
N GLY A 156 -14.40 11.16 -4.61
CA GLY A 156 -15.30 11.45 -5.72
C GLY A 156 -16.24 10.28 -6.05
N ARG A 157 -15.75 9.04 -6.00
CA ARG A 157 -16.55 7.84 -6.25
C ARG A 157 -17.60 7.60 -5.14
N PHE A 158 -17.28 7.94 -3.89
CA PHE A 158 -18.26 7.94 -2.80
C PHE A 158 -19.20 9.14 -2.84
N GLY A 159 -18.87 10.20 -3.60
CA GLY A 159 -19.65 11.44 -3.61
C GLY A 159 -19.56 12.24 -2.31
N VAL A 160 -18.40 12.17 -1.61
CA VAL A 160 -18.17 12.83 -0.32
C VAL A 160 -17.07 13.88 -0.41
N ASP A 161 -17.09 14.84 0.52
CA ASP A 161 -16.02 15.81 0.65
C ASP A 161 -14.75 15.11 1.17
N PRO A 162 -13.58 15.28 0.52
CA PRO A 162 -12.32 14.73 0.97
C PRO A 162 -12.00 14.99 2.45
N VAL A 163 -12.32 16.17 2.98
CA VAL A 163 -12.07 16.54 4.39
C VAL A 163 -12.80 15.62 5.38
N SER A 164 -13.87 14.96 4.94
CA SER A 164 -14.65 14.01 5.74
C SER A 164 -14.13 12.57 5.63
N CYS A 165 -13.12 12.30 4.81
CA CYS A 165 -12.51 10.97 4.69
C CYS A 165 -11.38 10.76 5.70
N VAL A 166 -11.17 9.49 6.07
CA VAL A 166 -10.02 9.04 6.85
C VAL A 166 -9.22 8.06 6.01
N VAL A 167 -7.94 8.33 5.85
CA VAL A 167 -6.97 7.47 5.15
C VAL A 167 -6.16 6.68 6.18
N ILE A 168 -5.92 5.42 5.92
CA ILE A 168 -5.02 4.55 6.69
C ILE A 168 -3.86 4.16 5.78
N GLU A 169 -2.64 4.49 6.19
CA GLU A 169 -1.42 4.38 5.39
C GLU A 169 -0.19 4.06 6.25
N ASP A 170 0.81 3.41 5.64
CA ASP A 170 2.08 3.07 6.28
C ASP A 170 3.30 3.66 5.56
N SER A 171 3.11 4.29 4.40
CA SER A 171 4.17 4.84 3.58
C SER A 171 4.19 6.38 3.60
N GLU A 172 5.40 6.97 3.55
CA GLU A 172 5.60 8.42 3.46
C GLU A 172 4.85 9.00 2.25
N VAL A 173 4.97 8.36 1.09
CA VAL A 173 4.31 8.84 -0.14
C VAL A 173 2.78 8.74 -0.07
N GLY A 174 2.27 7.74 0.63
CA GLY A 174 0.83 7.58 0.80
C GLY A 174 0.26 8.55 1.83
N VAL A 175 0.95 8.78 2.94
CA VAL A 175 0.60 9.82 3.91
C VAL A 175 0.59 11.19 3.24
N ALA A 176 1.65 11.52 2.47
CA ALA A 176 1.71 12.78 1.72
C ALA A 176 0.54 12.93 0.73
N ALA A 177 0.14 11.85 0.04
CA ALA A 177 -1.01 11.87 -0.88
C ALA A 177 -2.34 12.13 -0.14
N GLY A 178 -2.56 11.48 1.00
CA GLY A 178 -3.76 11.67 1.82
C GLY A 178 -3.84 13.11 2.39
N VAL A 179 -2.73 13.62 2.90
CA VAL A 179 -2.61 15.00 3.39
C VAL A 179 -2.85 16.01 2.26
N ALA A 180 -2.23 15.81 1.09
CA ALA A 180 -2.43 16.66 -0.08
C ALA A 180 -3.87 16.62 -0.61
N ALA A 181 -4.59 15.51 -0.39
CA ALA A 181 -6.03 15.40 -0.69
C ALA A 181 -6.91 16.14 0.33
N GLY A 182 -6.35 16.72 1.40
CA GLY A 182 -7.09 17.39 2.48
C GLY A 182 -7.80 16.42 3.44
N MET A 183 -7.39 15.16 3.47
CA MET A 183 -7.99 14.11 4.30
C MET A 183 -7.31 13.99 5.66
N ARG A 184 -8.00 13.39 6.65
CA ARG A 184 -7.36 12.96 7.88
C ARG A 184 -6.60 11.67 7.61
N VAL A 185 -5.31 11.63 7.94
CA VAL A 185 -4.48 10.45 7.73
C VAL A 185 -4.07 9.84 9.06
N ILE A 186 -4.32 8.55 9.24
CA ILE A 186 -3.72 7.71 10.28
C ILE A 186 -2.52 7.04 9.64
N ALA A 187 -1.33 7.44 10.07
CA ALA A 187 -0.07 6.86 9.63
C ALA A 187 0.33 5.71 10.56
N LEU A 188 0.67 4.56 9.96
CA LEU A 188 1.15 3.37 10.66
C LEU A 188 2.67 3.34 10.64
N ASP A 189 3.29 3.58 11.79
CA ASP A 189 4.74 3.53 11.99
C ASP A 189 5.13 2.24 12.74
N ARG A 190 4.99 1.10 12.04
CA ARG A 190 5.22 -0.22 12.64
C ARG A 190 6.67 -0.65 12.69
N LYS A 191 7.52 -0.05 11.88
CA LYS A 191 8.87 -0.57 11.67
C LYS A 191 9.89 0.35 12.31
N GLU A 192 10.45 -0.11 13.45
CA GLU A 192 11.58 0.55 14.11
C GLU A 192 12.76 0.76 13.14
N GLY A 193 13.40 1.93 13.22
CA GLY A 193 14.59 2.25 12.44
C GLY A 193 14.31 2.81 11.05
N ARG A 194 13.08 3.13 10.68
CA ARG A 194 12.73 3.92 9.51
C ARG A 194 12.56 5.39 9.90
N ASP A 195 13.21 6.26 9.16
CA ASP A 195 13.06 7.72 9.30
C ASP A 195 12.00 8.19 8.28
N ASN A 196 10.74 7.75 8.50
CA ASN A 196 9.63 8.14 7.64
C ASN A 196 9.13 9.53 8.01
N ASP A 197 8.97 10.40 7.02
CA ASP A 197 8.31 11.68 7.22
C ASP A 197 6.79 11.53 7.12
N PHE A 198 6.15 11.38 8.28
CA PHE A 198 4.70 11.38 8.41
C PHE A 198 4.14 12.75 8.81
N SER A 199 4.85 13.83 8.50
CA SER A 199 4.40 15.19 8.78
C SER A 199 3.05 15.48 8.12
N GLY A 200 2.16 16.12 8.88
CA GLY A 200 0.79 16.38 8.43
C GLY A 200 -0.20 15.25 8.68
N ALA A 201 0.22 14.04 9.06
CA ALA A 201 -0.70 13.02 9.52
C ALA A 201 -1.51 13.49 10.74
N TRP A 202 -2.80 13.16 10.76
CA TRP A 202 -3.68 13.44 11.91
C TRP A 202 -3.30 12.62 13.14
N ARG A 203 -2.91 11.36 12.94
CA ARG A 203 -2.41 10.45 13.96
C ARG A 203 -1.24 9.65 13.39
N ILE A 204 -0.24 9.39 14.25
CA ILE A 204 0.84 8.44 13.97
C ILE A 204 0.75 7.39 15.08
N VAL A 205 0.62 6.12 14.70
CA VAL A 205 0.44 5.00 15.62
C VAL A 205 1.31 3.80 15.20
N GLY A 206 1.79 3.04 16.17
CA GLY A 206 2.51 1.78 15.90
C GLY A 206 1.54 0.63 15.57
N SER A 207 0.31 0.71 16.05
CA SER A 207 -0.76 -0.26 15.79
C SER A 207 -2.11 0.44 15.71
N LEU A 208 -3.03 -0.08 14.86
CA LEU A 208 -4.42 0.39 14.79
C LEU A 208 -5.24 0.04 16.04
N ASP A 209 -4.73 -0.83 16.90
CA ASP A 209 -5.35 -1.11 18.21
C ASP A 209 -5.26 0.08 19.18
N GLU A 210 -4.36 1.05 18.92
CA GLU A 210 -4.27 2.30 19.67
C GLU A 210 -5.44 3.26 19.38
N ILE A 211 -6.19 3.04 18.29
CA ILE A 211 -7.32 3.87 17.88
C ILE A 211 -8.62 3.38 18.51
N ASP A 212 -9.18 4.19 19.37
CA ASP A 212 -10.52 3.99 19.92
C ASP A 212 -11.58 4.47 18.90
N VAL A 213 -12.12 3.53 18.12
CA VAL A 213 -13.08 3.82 17.03
C VAL A 213 -14.33 4.53 17.54
N GLU A 214 -14.83 4.16 18.73
CA GLU A 214 -16.04 4.76 19.29
C GLU A 214 -15.81 6.22 19.71
N ARG A 215 -14.66 6.48 20.32
CA ARG A 215 -14.32 7.81 20.83
C ARG A 215 -13.86 8.77 19.72
N GLU A 216 -13.07 8.28 18.75
CA GLU A 216 -12.42 9.14 17.77
C GLU A 216 -13.33 9.45 16.55
N PHE A 217 -14.35 8.60 16.30
CA PHE A 217 -15.21 8.70 15.12
C PHE A 217 -16.70 8.88 15.45
N GLU A 218 -17.02 9.37 16.63
CA GLU A 218 -18.36 9.86 16.98
C GLU A 218 -18.76 11.15 16.26
#